data_15193eae481217ecf7ee5b678d15f6e6
#
_entry.id   15193eae481217ecf7ee5b678d15f6e6
#
_cell.length_a   1.000
_cell.length_b   1.000
_cell.length_c   1.000
_cell.angle_alpha   90.00
_cell.angle_beta   90.00
_cell.angle_gamma   90.00
#
_symmetry.space_group_name_H-M   'P 1'
#
loop_
_entity.id
_entity.type
_entity.pdbx_description
1 polymer ?
#
loop_
_entity_poly.entity_id
_entity_poly.type
_entity_poly.pdbx_seq_one_letter_code
_entity_poly.pdbx_strand_id
1 'polypeptide(L)' 'MNLSTLKHVEIDGVSMADYPDFVDAYIVYAEDGNGNALTEDQLIAIGNDNPDFVQEMAHEQNPF' A
#
# COMPACT_ATOMS: atom_id res chain seq x y z
N MET A 1 3.86 7.01 12.15
CA MET A 1 4.52 5.77 11.67
C MET A 1 5.44 6.12 10.50
N ASN A 2 6.64 5.56 10.50
CA ASN A 2 7.59 5.77 9.41
C ASN A 2 7.34 4.73 8.31
N LEU A 3 6.81 5.16 7.18
CA LEU A 3 6.46 4.26 6.08
C LEU A 3 7.68 3.54 5.48
N SER A 4 8.86 4.14 5.58
CA SER A 4 10.07 3.52 5.04
C SER A 4 10.51 2.29 5.81
N THR A 5 10.00 2.07 7.02
CA THR A 5 10.30 0.89 7.82
C THR A 5 9.33 -0.26 7.60
N LEU A 6 8.25 -0.05 6.87
CA LEU A 6 7.27 -1.11 6.60
C LEU A 6 7.89 -2.21 5.75
N LYS A 7 7.49 -3.46 6.05
CA LYS A 7 7.98 -4.66 5.37
C LYS A 7 6.82 -5.44 4.77
N HIS A 8 7.10 -6.18 3.72
CA HIS A 8 6.14 -7.09 3.09
C HIS A 8 4.80 -6.42 2.77
N VAL A 9 4.87 -5.17 2.26
CA VAL A 9 3.66 -4.43 1.88
C VAL A 9 3.06 -5.07 0.63
N GLU A 10 1.76 -5.39 0.71
CA GLU A 10 1.02 -5.95 -0.41
C GLU A 10 -0.14 -5.04 -0.76
N ILE A 11 -0.28 -4.75 -2.05
CA ILE A 11 -1.32 -3.89 -2.59
C ILE A 11 -2.26 -4.72 -3.47
N ASP A 12 -3.56 -4.48 -3.35
CA ASP A 12 -4.57 -5.10 -4.21
C ASP A 12 -5.41 -4.00 -4.86
N GLY A 13 -6.34 -4.39 -5.72
CA GLY A 13 -7.20 -3.44 -6.41
C GLY A 13 -6.52 -2.69 -7.57
N VAL A 14 -5.34 -3.14 -8.00
CA VAL A 14 -4.62 -2.52 -9.11
C VAL A 14 -5.22 -2.99 -10.42
N SER A 15 -5.62 -2.06 -11.26
CA SER A 15 -6.19 -2.36 -12.58
C SER A 15 -5.48 -1.54 -13.65
N MET A 16 -5.11 -2.19 -14.75
CA MET A 16 -4.51 -1.52 -15.90
C MET A 16 -5.40 -0.42 -16.45
N ALA A 17 -6.72 -0.60 -16.35
CA ALA A 17 -7.69 0.40 -16.81
C ALA A 17 -7.60 1.71 -16.04
N ASP A 18 -7.08 1.66 -14.79
CA ASP A 18 -6.94 2.84 -13.93
C ASP A 18 -5.56 3.49 -14.05
N TYR A 19 -4.66 2.91 -14.84
CA TYR A 19 -3.30 3.45 -15.00
C TYR A 19 -3.35 4.88 -15.57
N PRO A 20 -2.53 5.81 -15.08
CA PRO A 20 -1.50 5.64 -14.05
C PRO A 20 -1.98 5.86 -12.62
N ASP A 21 -3.21 6.27 -12.41
CA ASP A 21 -3.80 6.54 -11.10
C ASP A 21 -4.66 5.36 -10.67
N PHE A 22 -4.10 4.45 -9.89
CA PHE A 22 -4.81 3.26 -9.43
C PHE A 22 -5.76 3.64 -8.29
N VAL A 23 -6.92 4.20 -8.65
CA VAL A 23 -7.87 4.77 -7.70
C VAL A 23 -8.48 3.74 -6.74
N ASP A 24 -8.53 2.48 -7.16
CA ASP A 24 -9.07 1.38 -6.34
C ASP A 24 -7.99 0.62 -5.58
N ALA A 25 -6.72 1.00 -5.73
CA ALA A 25 -5.62 0.32 -5.05
C ALA A 25 -5.67 0.57 -3.54
N TYR A 26 -5.41 -0.47 -2.77
CA TYR A 26 -5.38 -0.37 -1.30
C TYR A 26 -4.40 -1.38 -0.72
N ILE A 27 -3.94 -1.11 0.51
CA ILE A 27 -3.01 -1.99 1.21
C ILE A 27 -3.80 -3.13 1.84
N VAL A 28 -3.46 -4.37 1.48
CA VAL A 28 -4.12 -5.56 2.05
C VAL A 28 -3.28 -6.20 3.16
N TYR A 29 -1.98 -5.93 3.18
CA TYR A 29 -1.08 -6.49 4.18
C TYR A 29 0.17 -5.62 4.30
N ALA A 30 0.68 -5.48 5.51
CA ALA A 30 1.97 -4.86 5.76
C ALA A 30 2.45 -5.26 7.15
N GLU A 31 3.76 -5.20 7.36
CA GLU A 31 4.39 -5.43 8.64
C GLU A 31 5.19 -4.21 9.06
N ASP A 32 5.30 -3.97 10.37
CA ASP A 32 6.12 -2.89 10.88
C ASP A 32 7.62 -3.27 10.82
N GLY A 33 8.49 -2.36 11.29
CA GLY A 33 9.92 -2.58 11.26
C GLY A 33 10.38 -3.78 12.09
N ASN A 34 9.55 -4.26 13.02
CA ASN A 34 9.83 -5.42 13.87
C ASN A 34 9.26 -6.72 13.30
N GLY A 35 8.57 -6.65 12.16
CA GLY A 35 7.98 -7.82 11.54
C GLY A 35 6.59 -8.17 12.07
N ASN A 36 5.93 -7.26 12.79
CA ASN A 36 4.58 -7.46 13.30
C ASN A 36 3.55 -7.00 12.28
N ALA A 37 2.58 -7.87 11.97
CA ALA A 37 1.53 -7.52 11.03
C ALA A 37 0.68 -6.36 11.56
N LEU A 38 0.37 -5.42 10.68
CA LEU A 38 -0.50 -4.29 11.01
C LEU A 38 -1.96 -4.75 11.00
N THR A 39 -2.80 -4.08 11.81
CA THR A 39 -4.22 -4.35 11.83
C THR A 39 -4.88 -3.75 10.59
N GLU A 40 -6.08 -4.21 10.28
CA GLU A 40 -6.86 -3.67 9.17
C GLU A 40 -7.08 -2.16 9.34
N ASP A 41 -7.41 -1.72 10.56
CA ASP A 41 -7.60 -0.30 10.84
C ASP A 41 -6.34 0.52 10.57
N GLN A 42 -5.16 -0.03 10.92
CA GLN A 42 -3.89 0.63 10.65
C GLN A 42 -3.62 0.71 9.14
N LEU A 43 -3.93 -0.34 8.40
CA LEU A 43 -3.75 -0.36 6.95
C LEU A 43 -4.64 0.69 6.27
N ILE A 44 -5.90 0.78 6.71
CA ILE A 44 -6.84 1.77 6.19
C ILE A 44 -6.36 3.19 6.48
N ALA A 45 -5.90 3.43 7.72
CA ALA A 45 -5.41 4.75 8.12
C ALA A 45 -4.19 5.17 7.28
N ILE A 46 -3.27 4.25 7.04
CA ILE A 46 -2.08 4.54 6.22
C ILE A 46 -2.51 4.90 4.79
N GLY A 47 -3.42 4.14 4.22
CA GLY A 47 -3.90 4.41 2.87
C GLY A 47 -4.60 5.75 2.74
N ASN A 48 -5.42 6.12 3.73
CA ASN A 48 -6.14 7.39 3.73
C ASN A 48 -5.23 8.59 3.93
N ASP A 49 -4.23 8.45 4.80
CA ASP A 49 -3.32 9.55 5.13
C ASP A 49 -2.17 9.68 4.12
N ASN A 50 -1.87 8.62 3.38
CA ASN A 50 -0.72 8.56 2.49
C ASN A 50 -1.09 7.95 1.12
N PRO A 51 -1.98 8.59 0.36
CA PRO A 51 -2.40 8.04 -0.94
C PRO A 51 -1.22 7.93 -1.92
N ASP A 52 -0.24 8.82 -1.82
CA ASP A 52 0.94 8.75 -2.68
C ASP A 52 1.76 7.50 -2.43
N PHE A 53 1.83 7.05 -1.16
CA PHE A 53 2.53 5.82 -0.81
C PHE A 53 1.85 4.61 -1.46
N VAL A 54 0.52 4.56 -1.41
CA VAL A 54 -0.24 3.47 -2.03
C VAL A 54 0.01 3.43 -3.54
N GLN A 55 0.00 4.59 -4.21
CA GLN A 55 0.26 4.67 -5.64
C GLN A 55 1.68 4.22 -5.97
N GLU A 56 2.66 4.66 -5.20
CA GLU A 56 4.05 4.27 -5.40
C GLU A 56 4.23 2.76 -5.27
N MET A 57 3.65 2.16 -4.24
CA MET A 57 3.76 0.71 -4.03
C MET A 57 3.01 -0.06 -5.11
N ALA A 58 1.87 0.44 -5.57
CA ALA A 58 1.13 -0.19 -6.66
C ALA A 58 1.96 -0.23 -7.95
N HIS A 59 2.66 0.86 -8.26
CA HIS A 59 3.54 0.91 -9.43
C HIS A 59 4.75 -0.01 -9.29
N GLU A 60 5.34 -0.10 -8.09
CA GLU A 60 6.48 -0.99 -7.85
C GLU A 60 6.12 -2.45 -8.00
N GLN A 61 4.95 -2.85 -7.49
CA GLN A 61 4.52 -4.24 -7.49
C GLN A 61 3.91 -4.66 -8.84
N ASN A 62 3.50 -3.69 -9.64
CA ASN A 62 2.87 -3.94 -10.94
C ASN A 62 3.50 -3.03 -11.99
N PRO A 63 4.76 -3.30 -12.39
CA PRO A 63 5.43 -2.48 -13.40
C PRO A 63 4.82 -2.74 -14.77
N PHE A 64 4.22 -1.71 -15.30
CA PHE A 64 3.63 -1.77 -16.64
C PHE A 64 4.51 -1.10 -17.65
#